data_be8063fbf1f72c2a4714ea91a3144a88
#
_entry.id   be8063fbf1f72c2a4714ea91a3144a88
#
_cell.length_a   1.000
_cell.length_b   1.000
_cell.length_c   1.000
_cell.angle_alpha   90.00
_cell.angle_beta   90.00
_cell.angle_gamma   90.00
#
_symmetry.space_group_name_H-M   'P 1'
#
loop_
_entity.id
_entity.type
_entity.pdbx_description
1 polymer ?
#
loop_
_entity_poly.entity_id
_entity_poly.type
_entity_poly.pdbx_seq_one_letter_code
_entity_poly.pdbx_strand_id
1 'polypeptide(L)'
;MYKDKKKILSLHPLSNLWRRTCMLLRINFNFYIFMESLVKYVQDSLITKKDFPEFSTGDTITVYYEIKEGEKSRVQFFKGVVIQRRGTGATETFNIRKMSGDVGVERIFPINMPAIQKIELNKRGKVRRARIFYYRELRGKKARIKEIRK
;
A
#
# COMPACT_ATOMS: atom_id res chain seq x y z
N MET A 1 27.88 -70.04 3.25
CA MET A 1 26.47 -70.13 2.82
C MET A 1 25.64 -69.08 3.64
N TYR A 2 25.46 -67.93 3.10
CA TYR A 2 24.69 -66.87 3.75
C TYR A 2 23.51 -66.47 2.82
N LYS A 3 22.29 -66.81 3.24
CA LYS A 3 21.07 -66.57 2.47
C LYS A 3 20.55 -65.15 2.72
N ASP A 4 20.53 -64.36 1.67
CA ASP A 4 19.88 -63.05 1.60
C ASP A 4 18.37 -63.18 1.82
N LYS A 5 17.86 -62.52 2.89
CA LYS A 5 16.43 -62.25 3.06
C LYS A 5 16.15 -60.85 2.59
N LYS A 6 15.73 -60.71 1.33
CA LYS A 6 15.08 -59.48 0.83
C LYS A 6 13.74 -59.30 1.52
N LYS A 7 13.68 -58.36 2.46
CA LYS A 7 12.46 -57.90 3.10
C LYS A 7 11.74 -56.97 2.14
N ILE A 8 10.66 -57.47 1.52
CA ILE A 8 9.76 -56.66 0.68
C ILE A 8 9.01 -55.70 1.63
N LEU A 9 9.40 -54.43 1.61
CA LEU A 9 8.65 -53.39 2.26
C LEU A 9 7.36 -53.16 1.47
N SER A 10 6.23 -53.59 2.05
CA SER A 10 4.89 -53.28 1.56
C SER A 10 4.67 -51.76 1.52
N LEU A 11 4.46 -51.26 0.33
CA LEU A 11 4.10 -49.86 0.11
C LEU A 11 2.76 -49.56 0.75
N HIS A 12 2.80 -48.79 1.84
CA HIS A 12 1.63 -48.31 2.54
C HIS A 12 0.75 -47.43 1.64
N PRO A 13 -0.59 -47.47 1.77
CA PRO A 13 -1.54 -46.71 0.95
C PRO A 13 -1.50 -45.18 1.22
N LEU A 14 -0.57 -44.70 2.04
CA LEU A 14 -0.41 -43.28 2.35
C LEU A 14 0.16 -42.43 1.19
N SER A 15 0.77 -43.07 0.19
CA SER A 15 1.33 -42.38 -0.99
C SER A 15 0.27 -41.71 -1.87
N ASN A 16 -0.98 -42.22 -1.86
CA ASN A 16 -2.06 -41.67 -2.65
C ASN A 16 -2.71 -40.44 -1.99
N LEU A 17 -2.66 -40.34 -0.67
CA LEU A 17 -3.17 -39.18 0.07
C LEU A 17 -2.27 -37.97 -0.14
N TRP A 18 -0.96 -38.16 -0.13
CA TRP A 18 0.01 -37.09 -0.41
C TRP A 18 -0.05 -36.56 -1.84
N ARG A 19 -0.30 -37.45 -2.80
CA ARG A 19 -0.48 -37.05 -4.20
C ARG A 19 -1.77 -36.22 -4.38
N ARG A 20 -2.87 -36.59 -3.72
CA ARG A 20 -4.13 -35.84 -3.77
C ARG A 20 -4.03 -34.49 -3.11
N THR A 21 -3.40 -34.37 -1.95
CA THR A 21 -3.17 -33.07 -1.28
C THR A 21 -2.21 -32.17 -2.07
N CYS A 22 -1.17 -32.72 -2.67
CA CYS A 22 -0.24 -31.97 -3.50
C CYS A 22 -0.92 -31.49 -4.81
N MET A 23 -1.82 -32.27 -5.39
CA MET A 23 -2.58 -31.89 -6.58
C MET A 23 -3.60 -30.78 -6.27
N LEU A 24 -4.28 -30.86 -5.13
CA LEU A 24 -5.21 -29.80 -4.68
C LEU A 24 -4.50 -28.48 -4.36
N LEU A 25 -3.30 -28.54 -3.73
CA LEU A 25 -2.46 -27.38 -3.51
C LEU A 25 -1.97 -26.75 -4.82
N ARG A 26 -1.67 -27.54 -5.82
CA ARG A 26 -1.24 -27.08 -7.14
C ARG A 26 -2.37 -26.42 -7.93
N ILE A 27 -3.60 -26.95 -7.83
CA ILE A 27 -4.79 -26.35 -8.43
C ILE A 27 -5.10 -25.02 -7.76
N ASN A 28 -5.07 -24.94 -6.42
CA ASN A 28 -5.30 -23.70 -5.68
C ASN A 28 -4.23 -22.64 -6.00
N PHE A 29 -2.96 -23.05 -6.15
CA PHE A 29 -1.89 -22.13 -6.49
C PHE A 29 -2.03 -21.55 -7.90
N ASN A 30 -2.37 -22.39 -8.91
CA ASN A 30 -2.63 -21.92 -10.26
C ASN A 30 -3.87 -21.03 -10.35
N PHE A 31 -4.93 -21.35 -9.61
CA PHE A 31 -6.12 -20.51 -9.53
C PHE A 31 -5.80 -19.15 -8.90
N TYR A 32 -4.99 -19.12 -7.85
CA TYR A 32 -4.56 -17.88 -7.20
C TYR A 32 -3.75 -16.99 -8.17
N ILE A 33 -2.79 -17.54 -8.90
CA ILE A 33 -2.02 -16.81 -9.92
C ILE A 33 -2.93 -16.28 -11.03
N PHE A 34 -3.88 -17.07 -11.48
CA PHE A 34 -4.85 -16.66 -12.50
C PHE A 34 -5.71 -15.49 -12.02
N MET A 35 -6.24 -15.55 -10.80
CA MET A 35 -7.00 -14.46 -10.20
C MET A 35 -6.16 -13.18 -10.05
N GLU A 36 -4.90 -13.30 -9.67
CA GLU A 36 -4.00 -12.16 -9.54
C GLU A 36 -3.71 -11.49 -10.89
N SER A 37 -3.57 -12.28 -11.96
CA SER A 37 -3.38 -11.75 -13.31
C SER A 37 -4.62 -11.02 -13.83
N LEU A 38 -5.82 -11.52 -13.57
CA LEU A 38 -7.08 -10.85 -13.90
C LEU A 38 -7.25 -9.54 -13.14
N VAL A 39 -6.93 -9.53 -11.84
CA VAL A 39 -6.97 -8.30 -11.04
C VAL A 39 -6.01 -7.25 -11.60
N LYS A 40 -4.79 -7.64 -11.96
CA LYS A 40 -3.82 -6.73 -12.60
C LYS A 40 -4.35 -6.18 -13.93
N TYR A 41 -4.89 -7.03 -14.77
CA TYR A 41 -5.47 -6.61 -16.05
C TYR A 41 -6.58 -5.57 -15.88
N VAL A 42 -7.52 -5.82 -14.94
CA VAL A 42 -8.59 -4.87 -14.62
C VAL A 42 -8.02 -3.55 -14.07
N GLN A 43 -7.01 -3.65 -13.20
CA GLN A 43 -6.35 -2.46 -12.65
C GLN A 43 -5.66 -1.62 -13.73
N ASP A 44 -4.96 -2.25 -14.65
CA ASP A 44 -4.25 -1.55 -15.72
C ASP A 44 -5.20 -0.97 -16.77
N SER A 45 -6.36 -1.57 -16.99
CA SER A 45 -7.37 -1.09 -17.95
C SER A 45 -8.23 0.06 -17.40
N LEU A 46 -8.57 0.05 -16.10
CA LEU A 46 -9.49 1.01 -15.50
C LEU A 46 -8.80 2.18 -14.81
N ILE A 47 -7.51 2.06 -14.46
CA ILE A 47 -6.82 3.06 -13.68
C ILE A 47 -5.92 3.93 -14.57
N THR A 48 -6.26 5.19 -14.61
CA THR A 48 -5.39 6.23 -15.19
C THR A 48 -4.23 6.49 -14.24
N LYS A 49 -3.05 5.98 -14.55
CA LYS A 49 -1.84 6.28 -13.78
C LYS A 49 -1.49 7.75 -13.98
N LYS A 50 -1.38 8.49 -12.88
CA LYS A 50 -0.92 9.88 -12.90
C LYS A 50 0.52 9.91 -12.38
N ASP A 51 1.37 10.67 -13.04
CA ASP A 51 2.75 10.88 -12.62
C ASP A 51 2.79 11.94 -11.53
N PHE A 52 3.05 11.48 -10.30
CA PHE A 52 3.26 12.35 -9.15
C PHE A 52 4.71 12.25 -8.67
N PRO A 53 5.25 13.31 -8.06
CA PRO A 53 6.58 13.25 -7.48
C PRO A 53 6.65 12.16 -6.39
N GLU A 54 7.77 11.49 -6.32
CA GLU A 54 8.01 10.50 -5.27
C GLU A 54 8.11 11.18 -3.91
N PHE A 55 7.27 10.75 -2.98
CA PHE A 55 7.27 11.20 -1.59
C PHE A 55 7.19 10.01 -0.64
N SER A 56 7.65 10.19 0.56
CA SER A 56 7.68 9.18 1.61
C SER A 56 6.97 9.66 2.88
N THR A 57 6.83 8.75 3.85
CA THR A 57 6.32 9.11 5.17
C THR A 57 7.24 10.12 5.85
N GLY A 58 6.65 11.15 6.45
CA GLY A 58 7.39 12.24 7.08
C GLY A 58 7.57 13.47 6.18
N ASP A 59 7.34 13.33 4.88
CA ASP A 59 7.42 14.46 3.96
C ASP A 59 6.23 15.41 4.13
N THR A 60 6.48 16.68 3.90
CA THR A 60 5.42 17.69 3.84
C THR A 60 5.03 17.90 2.39
N ILE A 61 3.79 17.58 2.05
CA ILE A 61 3.25 17.71 0.70
C ILE A 61 2.01 18.59 0.67
N THR A 62 1.73 19.14 -0.50
CA THR A 62 0.48 19.84 -0.79
C THR A 62 -0.26 19.09 -1.89
N VAL A 63 -1.47 18.67 -1.63
CA VAL A 63 -2.35 17.98 -2.58
C VAL A 63 -3.42 18.95 -3.04
N TYR A 64 -3.53 19.14 -4.35
CA TYR A 64 -4.58 19.89 -5.00
C TYR A 64 -5.63 18.91 -5.52
N TYR A 65 -6.85 19.07 -5.06
CA TYR A 65 -7.96 18.21 -5.46
C TYR A 65 -9.20 19.01 -5.76
N GLU A 66 -9.97 18.51 -6.73
CA GLU A 66 -11.21 19.09 -7.16
C GLU A 66 -12.37 18.64 -6.26
N ILE A 67 -13.18 19.59 -5.83
CA ILE A 67 -14.44 19.34 -5.13
C ILE A 67 -15.56 19.79 -6.04
N LYS A 68 -16.52 18.88 -6.26
CA LYS A 68 -17.76 19.19 -7.00
C LYS A 68 -18.87 19.48 -6.00
N GLU A 69 -19.46 20.67 -6.11
CA GLU A 69 -20.56 21.12 -5.26
C GLU A 69 -21.74 21.46 -6.18
N GLY A 70 -22.62 20.48 -6.43
CA GLY A 70 -23.68 20.59 -7.44
C GLY A 70 -23.09 20.74 -8.84
N GLU A 71 -23.44 21.83 -9.52
CA GLU A 71 -22.92 22.15 -10.87
C GLU A 71 -21.56 22.85 -10.88
N LYS A 72 -21.11 23.33 -9.72
CA LYS A 72 -19.84 24.06 -9.60
C LYS A 72 -18.72 23.12 -9.15
N SER A 73 -17.55 23.29 -9.75
CA SER A 73 -16.33 22.62 -9.30
C SER A 73 -15.30 23.67 -8.83
N ARG A 74 -14.59 23.35 -7.75
CA ARG A 74 -13.51 24.18 -7.24
C ARG A 74 -12.30 23.34 -6.85
N VAL A 75 -11.12 23.89 -7.03
CA VAL A 75 -9.87 23.27 -6.61
C VAL A 75 -9.57 23.68 -5.18
N GLN A 76 -9.36 22.71 -4.31
CA GLN A 76 -8.93 22.93 -2.93
C GLN A 76 -7.56 22.29 -2.72
N PHE A 77 -6.75 22.90 -1.86
CA PHE A 77 -5.47 22.34 -1.47
C PHE A 77 -5.46 21.84 -0.03
N PHE A 78 -4.72 20.78 0.21
CA PHE A 78 -4.49 20.23 1.54
C PHE A 78 -2.98 20.05 1.75
N LYS A 79 -2.41 20.94 2.58
CA LYS A 79 -0.98 20.91 2.92
C LYS A 79 -0.79 20.27 4.29
N GLY A 80 0.07 19.26 4.37
CA GLY A 80 0.36 18.60 5.64
C GLY A 80 1.48 17.59 5.54
N VAL A 81 1.69 16.86 6.63
CA VAL A 81 2.72 15.83 6.74
C VAL A 81 2.12 14.46 6.44
N VAL A 82 2.82 13.67 5.65
CA VAL A 82 2.44 12.29 5.34
C VAL A 82 2.73 11.41 6.55
N ILE A 83 1.68 10.82 7.13
CA ILE A 83 1.80 9.93 8.30
C ILE A 83 2.05 8.50 7.87
N GLN A 84 1.44 8.07 6.77
CA GLN A 84 1.46 6.69 6.30
C GLN A 84 1.24 6.63 4.80
N ARG A 85 1.92 5.70 4.14
CA ARG A 85 1.53 5.14 2.83
C ARG A 85 1.15 3.68 3.03
N ARG A 86 0.08 3.22 2.42
CA ARG A 86 -0.45 1.86 2.55
C ARG A 86 -0.98 1.37 1.20
N GLY A 87 -0.84 0.07 0.98
CA GLY A 87 -1.27 -0.59 -0.25
C GLY A 87 -0.21 -0.53 -1.34
N THR A 88 -0.51 -1.17 -2.45
CA THR A 88 0.34 -1.23 -3.65
C THR A 88 -0.51 -1.08 -4.89
N GLY A 89 0.03 -0.43 -5.92
CA GLY A 89 -0.64 -0.26 -7.21
C GLY A 89 -1.97 0.51 -7.09
N ALA A 90 -3.06 -0.13 -7.49
CA ALA A 90 -4.39 0.47 -7.53
C ALA A 90 -4.94 0.90 -6.18
N THR A 91 -4.66 0.12 -5.15
CA THR A 91 -5.19 0.32 -3.80
C THR A 91 -4.29 1.17 -2.92
N GLU A 92 -3.24 1.77 -3.51
CA GLU A 92 -2.33 2.60 -2.76
C GLU A 92 -3.01 3.86 -2.25
N THR A 93 -2.88 4.09 -0.94
CA THR A 93 -3.43 5.26 -0.25
C THR A 93 -2.37 5.90 0.62
N PHE A 94 -2.47 7.20 0.80
CA PHE A 94 -1.62 7.94 1.72
C PHE A 94 -2.46 8.83 2.64
N ASN A 95 -2.00 8.95 3.88
CA ASN A 95 -2.66 9.75 4.91
C ASN A 95 -1.84 11.00 5.21
N ILE A 96 -2.47 12.16 5.12
CA ILE A 96 -1.88 13.45 5.41
C ILE A 96 -2.53 14.04 6.65
N ARG A 97 -1.70 14.60 7.54
CA ARG A 97 -2.14 15.33 8.72
C ARG A 97 -1.70 16.79 8.66
N LYS A 98 -2.61 17.68 8.96
CA LYS A 98 -2.34 19.09 9.21
C LYS A 98 -2.93 19.52 10.55
N MET A 99 -2.37 20.55 11.12
CA MET A 99 -3.00 21.28 12.23
C MET A 99 -3.84 22.43 11.66
N SER A 100 -5.08 22.51 12.09
CA SER A 100 -5.99 23.62 11.78
C SER A 100 -6.39 24.27 13.12
N GLY A 101 -5.70 25.36 13.48
CA GLY A 101 -5.75 25.86 14.84
C GLY A 101 -5.20 24.81 15.82
N ASP A 102 -5.99 24.47 16.83
CA ASP A 102 -5.62 23.46 17.83
C ASP A 102 -6.06 22.02 17.47
N VAL A 103 -6.80 21.86 16.36
CA VAL A 103 -7.33 20.57 15.95
C VAL A 103 -6.46 19.93 14.88
N GLY A 104 -6.07 18.67 15.09
CA GLY A 104 -5.38 17.87 14.10
C GLY A 104 -6.37 17.26 13.11
N VAL A 105 -6.25 17.61 11.84
CA VAL A 105 -7.08 17.08 10.75
C VAL A 105 -6.28 16.11 9.93
N GLU A 106 -6.83 14.91 9.70
CA GLU A 106 -6.26 13.89 8.83
C GLU A 106 -7.17 13.62 7.65
N ARG A 107 -6.56 13.39 6.49
CA ARG A 107 -7.27 12.98 5.29
C ARG A 107 -6.50 11.89 4.57
N ILE A 108 -7.23 10.83 4.20
CA ILE A 108 -6.71 9.71 3.42
C ILE A 108 -7.05 9.96 1.96
N PHE A 109 -6.04 9.87 1.11
CA PHE A 109 -6.17 10.03 -0.34
C PHE A 109 -5.74 8.74 -1.03
N PRO A 110 -6.58 8.12 -1.88
CA PRO A 110 -6.12 7.13 -2.86
C PRO A 110 -5.20 7.82 -3.88
N ILE A 111 -4.06 7.21 -4.22
CA ILE A 111 -3.10 7.83 -5.13
C ILE A 111 -3.69 8.01 -6.55
N ASN A 112 -4.52 7.06 -6.97
CA ASN A 112 -5.16 7.05 -8.28
C ASN A 112 -6.52 7.78 -8.31
N MET A 113 -6.83 8.60 -7.29
CA MET A 113 -8.08 9.34 -7.24
C MET A 113 -8.16 10.33 -8.43
N PRO A 114 -9.23 10.27 -9.26
CA PRO A 114 -9.34 11.17 -10.42
C PRO A 114 -9.42 12.64 -10.04
N ALA A 115 -9.99 12.96 -8.87
CA ALA A 115 -10.11 14.32 -8.37
C ALA A 115 -8.77 14.97 -7.99
N ILE A 116 -7.69 14.21 -7.78
CA ILE A 116 -6.37 14.78 -7.51
C ILE A 116 -5.82 15.36 -8.81
N GLN A 117 -5.56 16.66 -8.83
CA GLN A 117 -4.98 17.34 -9.99
C GLN A 117 -3.45 17.37 -9.92
N LYS A 118 -2.90 17.72 -8.75
CA LYS A 118 -1.47 17.89 -8.55
C LYS A 118 -1.05 17.56 -7.13
N ILE A 119 0.15 17.03 -6.98
CA ILE A 119 0.83 16.84 -5.69
C ILE A 119 2.16 17.60 -5.76
N GLU A 120 2.41 18.46 -4.78
CA GLU A 120 3.67 19.20 -4.65
C GLU A 120 4.43 18.73 -3.42
N LEU A 121 5.69 18.41 -3.58
CA LEU A 121 6.60 18.09 -2.50
C LEU A 121 7.23 19.40 -1.97
N ASN A 122 6.85 19.80 -0.76
CA ASN A 122 7.35 21.03 -0.14
C ASN A 122 8.67 20.79 0.61
N LYS A 123 8.73 19.71 1.42
CA LYS A 123 9.89 19.38 2.26
C LYS A 123 10.05 17.87 2.39
N ARG A 124 11.28 17.39 2.33
CA ARG A 124 11.63 16.00 2.63
C ARG A 124 11.95 15.84 4.09
N GLY A 125 11.22 14.97 4.79
CA GLY A 125 11.36 14.75 6.22
C GLY A 125 12.16 13.49 6.55
N LYS A 126 13.10 13.58 7.49
CA LYS A 126 13.85 12.42 7.98
C LYS A 126 13.09 11.74 9.11
N VAL A 127 12.53 10.56 8.85
CA VAL A 127 11.88 9.71 9.84
C VAL A 127 12.46 8.29 9.81
N ARG A 128 12.41 7.58 10.94
CA ARG A 128 12.93 6.20 11.04
C ARG A 128 11.86 5.14 10.81
N ARG A 129 10.58 5.48 10.95
CA ARG A 129 9.46 4.55 10.89
C ARG A 129 8.66 4.78 9.61
N ALA A 130 8.21 3.70 8.97
CA ALA A 130 7.31 3.75 7.82
C ALA A 130 5.90 4.28 8.17
N ARG A 131 5.52 4.24 9.43
CA ARG A 131 4.26 4.78 9.96
C ARG A 131 4.56 5.63 11.17
N ILE A 132 4.15 6.90 11.18
CA ILE A 132 4.46 7.87 12.23
C ILE A 132 3.21 8.26 13.03
N PHE A 133 2.48 7.27 13.55
CA PHE A 133 1.27 7.54 14.33
C PHE A 133 1.54 8.31 15.63
N TYR A 134 2.72 8.21 16.21
CA TYR A 134 3.13 9.00 17.36
C TYR A 134 3.08 10.51 17.08
N TYR A 135 3.10 10.92 15.80
CA TYR A 135 3.01 12.32 15.39
C TYR A 135 1.66 12.95 15.78
N ARG A 136 0.62 12.15 16.01
CA ARG A 136 -0.71 12.61 16.44
C ARG A 136 -0.70 13.28 17.80
N GLU A 137 0.16 12.81 18.68
CA GLU A 137 0.29 13.28 20.07
C GLU A 137 1.22 14.50 20.18
N LEU A 138 2.06 14.72 19.14
CA LEU A 138 3.05 15.79 19.16
C LEU A 138 2.44 17.11 18.74
N ARG A 139 2.74 18.18 19.49
CA ARG A 139 2.30 19.55 19.20
C ARG A 139 3.47 20.54 19.27
N GLY A 140 3.33 21.65 18.58
CA GLY A 140 4.29 22.77 18.63
C GLY A 140 5.69 22.37 18.16
N LYS A 141 6.70 22.71 18.96
CA LYS A 141 8.12 22.44 18.62
C LYS A 141 8.47 20.96 18.49
N LYS A 142 7.81 20.07 19.26
CA LYS A 142 8.01 18.62 19.23
C LYS A 142 7.50 17.98 17.94
N ALA A 143 6.53 18.58 17.26
CA ALA A 143 5.98 18.11 16.00
C ALA A 143 6.83 18.50 14.77
N ARG A 144 7.98 19.15 14.94
CA ARG A 144 8.85 19.50 13.81
C ARG A 144 9.68 18.32 13.38
N ILE A 145 9.48 17.86 12.16
CA ILE A 145 10.28 16.82 11.52
C ILE A 145 11.55 17.48 10.95
N LYS A 146 12.71 16.86 11.20
CA LYS A 146 13.97 17.33 10.62
C LYS A 146 13.97 17.15 9.12
N GLU A 147 14.40 18.16 8.39
CA GLU A 147 14.51 18.13 6.94
C GLU A 147 15.79 17.42 6.51
N ILE A 148 15.70 16.62 5.45
CA ILE A 148 16.87 16.02 4.80
C ILE A 148 17.48 17.12 3.94
N ARG A 149 18.61 17.66 4.35
CA ARG A 149 19.43 18.54 3.50
C ARG A 149 20.23 17.64 2.56
N LYS A 150 20.12 17.89 1.26
CA LYS A 150 21.02 17.34 0.26
C LYS A 150 22.35 18.07 0.31
#